data_e55061ecf09b27863a06ec82d8d9581a
#
_entry.id   e55061ecf09b27863a06ec82d8d9581a
#
_cell.length_a   1.000
_cell.length_b   1.000
_cell.length_c   1.000
_cell.angle_alpha   90.00
_cell.angle_beta   90.00
_cell.angle_gamma   90.00
#
_symmetry.space_group_name_H-M   'P 1'
#
loop_
_entity.id
_entity.type
_entity.pdbx_description
1 polymer ?
#
loop_
_entity_poly.entity_id
_entity_poly.type
_entity_poly.pdbx_seq_one_letter_code
_entity_poly.pdbx_strand_id
1 'polypeptide(L)'
;VSIPQFPRQRFEEKTSPVGDRKYLIGFKGHPRAEKTDLRTRLFKFHNNDDIIIVPGIYPKDTAEEYNNILRNSKFALLPRADGYALSYRMVECMNLGCIPVIISDGYVLPFHSEIDYSSFSIRIKEDDIDNLEIILKKQQNLEYLQRKAEEIFTEYFSSTDKIINYSLKLAEKNLGPLKRNQHFDWGVRPSKQANSLEFKNKNKRKNA
;
A
#
# COMPACT_ATOMS: atom_id res chain seq x y z
N VAL A 1 -1.21 14.50 7.48
CA VAL A 1 -2.25 13.75 6.74
C VAL A 1 -1.55 12.75 5.85
N SER A 2 -1.88 11.46 5.96
CA SER A 2 -1.43 10.43 5.03
C SER A 2 -2.44 10.31 3.90
N ILE A 3 -1.97 10.44 2.66
CA ILE A 3 -2.78 10.41 1.44
C ILE A 3 -2.46 9.11 0.70
N PRO A 4 -3.45 8.41 0.12
CA PRO A 4 -3.21 7.20 -0.64
C PRO A 4 -2.48 7.50 -1.96
N GLN A 5 -1.71 6.52 -2.43
CA GLN A 5 -1.23 6.55 -3.81
C GLN A 5 -2.39 6.20 -4.75
N PHE A 6 -2.47 6.90 -5.87
CA PHE A 6 -3.48 6.62 -6.88
C PHE A 6 -3.24 5.25 -7.52
N PRO A 7 -4.30 4.46 -7.75
CA PRO A 7 -4.17 3.18 -8.43
C PRO A 7 -3.70 3.40 -9.87
N ARG A 8 -2.87 2.49 -10.39
CA ARG A 8 -2.41 2.54 -11.78
C ARG A 8 -3.52 2.19 -12.76
N GLN A 9 -4.48 1.39 -12.31
CA GLN A 9 -5.59 0.93 -13.12
C GLN A 9 -6.89 1.09 -12.34
N ARG A 10 -7.95 1.45 -13.05
CA ARG A 10 -9.31 1.43 -12.53
C ARG A 10 -9.99 0.19 -13.08
N PHE A 11 -10.62 -0.56 -12.21
CA PHE A 11 -11.37 -1.74 -12.58
C PHE A 11 -12.82 -1.49 -12.25
N GLU A 12 -13.71 -1.76 -13.20
CA GLU A 12 -15.16 -1.57 -13.05
C GLU A 12 -15.90 -2.90 -12.86
N GLU A 13 -15.16 -4.00 -12.71
CA GLU A 13 -15.75 -5.32 -12.67
C GLU A 13 -16.34 -5.65 -11.29
N LYS A 14 -17.48 -6.35 -11.32
CA LYS A 14 -18.09 -6.93 -10.13
C LYS A 14 -17.15 -7.96 -9.53
N THR A 15 -16.89 -7.86 -8.24
CA THR A 15 -15.99 -8.79 -7.54
C THR A 15 -16.70 -10.11 -7.24
N SER A 16 -15.95 -11.22 -7.24
CA SER A 16 -16.46 -12.52 -6.80
C SER A 16 -16.52 -12.59 -5.27
N PRO A 17 -17.52 -13.28 -4.69
CA PRO A 17 -17.57 -13.56 -3.27
C PRO A 17 -16.27 -14.23 -2.78
N VAL A 18 -15.84 -13.88 -1.58
CA VAL A 18 -14.58 -14.39 -1.03
C VAL A 18 -14.57 -15.92 -0.87
N GLY A 19 -15.75 -16.53 -0.62
CA GLY A 19 -15.92 -17.98 -0.53
C GLY A 19 -15.57 -18.72 -1.82
N ASP A 20 -15.86 -18.11 -2.99
CA ASP A 20 -15.67 -18.69 -4.32
C ASP A 20 -14.25 -18.53 -4.86
N ARG A 21 -13.39 -17.83 -4.13
CA ARG A 21 -12.03 -17.53 -4.59
C ARG A 21 -11.09 -18.71 -4.41
N LYS A 22 -10.38 -19.04 -5.48
CA LYS A 22 -9.52 -20.22 -5.55
C LYS A 22 -8.34 -20.15 -4.58
N TYR A 23 -7.70 -18.98 -4.48
CA TYR A 23 -6.48 -18.84 -3.72
C TYR A 23 -6.74 -18.26 -2.33
N LEU A 24 -6.06 -18.78 -1.32
CA LEU A 24 -6.03 -18.18 0.01
C LEU A 24 -5.29 -16.85 -0.03
N ILE A 25 -4.10 -16.83 -0.63
CA ILE A 25 -3.20 -15.67 -0.66
C ILE A 25 -2.75 -15.36 -2.08
N GLY A 26 -2.82 -14.07 -2.45
CA GLY A 26 -2.26 -13.55 -3.70
C GLY A 26 -1.28 -12.42 -3.47
N PHE A 27 -0.14 -12.49 -4.17
CA PHE A 27 0.82 -11.41 -4.25
C PHE A 27 1.66 -11.54 -5.53
N LYS A 28 1.82 -10.42 -6.24
CA LYS A 28 2.80 -10.30 -7.32
C LYS A 28 3.60 -9.02 -7.09
N GLY A 29 4.91 -9.16 -6.96
CA GLY A 29 5.75 -8.01 -6.66
C GLY A 29 7.21 -8.24 -6.96
N HIS A 30 7.96 -7.15 -7.14
CA HIS A 30 9.38 -7.23 -7.44
C HIS A 30 10.16 -7.71 -6.21
N PRO A 31 10.95 -8.79 -6.33
CA PRO A 31 11.87 -9.19 -5.27
C PRO A 31 12.96 -8.13 -5.12
N ARG A 32 13.50 -8.00 -3.92
CA ARG A 32 14.63 -7.14 -3.64
C ARG A 32 15.95 -7.92 -3.73
N ALA A 33 17.05 -7.19 -3.94
CA ALA A 33 18.37 -7.81 -3.99
C ALA A 33 18.77 -8.43 -2.65
N GLU A 34 18.31 -7.87 -1.54
CA GLU A 34 18.64 -8.38 -0.19
C GLU A 34 17.71 -9.53 0.19
N LYS A 35 18.30 -10.69 0.53
CA LYS A 35 17.55 -11.89 0.95
C LYS A 35 16.76 -11.69 2.25
N THR A 36 17.14 -10.74 3.08
CA THR A 36 16.49 -10.38 4.34
C THR A 36 15.33 -9.41 4.15
N ASP A 37 15.17 -8.86 2.93
CA ASP A 37 14.06 -7.97 2.63
C ASP A 37 12.72 -8.67 2.82
N LEU A 38 11.77 -7.95 3.39
CA LEU A 38 10.43 -8.44 3.70
C LEU A 38 9.74 -9.12 2.50
N ARG A 39 9.83 -8.51 1.32
CA ARG A 39 9.20 -9.06 0.11
C ARG A 39 9.87 -10.33 -0.35
N THR A 40 11.19 -10.41 -0.25
CA THR A 40 11.95 -11.62 -0.60
C THR A 40 11.59 -12.78 0.32
N ARG A 41 11.39 -12.50 1.61
CA ARG A 41 10.93 -13.51 2.59
C ARG A 41 9.53 -14.06 2.27
N LEU A 42 8.66 -13.27 1.62
CA LEU A 42 7.31 -13.73 1.25
C LEU A 42 7.32 -14.85 0.20
N PHE A 43 8.28 -14.86 -0.73
CA PHE A 43 8.29 -15.85 -1.83
C PHE A 43 8.43 -17.29 -1.36
N LYS A 44 8.94 -17.54 -0.15
CA LYS A 44 9.03 -18.90 0.42
C LYS A 44 7.68 -19.58 0.66
N PHE A 45 6.60 -18.79 0.76
CA PHE A 45 5.25 -19.31 0.99
C PHE A 45 4.52 -19.75 -0.28
N HIS A 46 5.08 -19.45 -1.45
CA HIS A 46 4.48 -19.87 -2.72
C HIS A 46 4.43 -21.39 -2.84
N ASN A 47 3.25 -21.96 -3.08
CA ASN A 47 3.04 -23.40 -3.16
C ASN A 47 2.40 -23.89 -4.47
N ASN A 48 2.10 -23.01 -5.42
CA ASN A 48 1.42 -23.30 -6.69
C ASN A 48 -0.01 -23.90 -6.55
N ASP A 49 -0.57 -23.88 -5.38
CA ASP A 49 -1.91 -24.41 -5.10
C ASP A 49 -2.85 -23.29 -4.64
N ASP A 50 -2.88 -23.00 -3.36
CA ASP A 50 -3.74 -21.96 -2.76
C ASP A 50 -2.98 -20.69 -2.35
N ILE A 51 -1.65 -20.69 -2.41
CA ILE A 51 -0.81 -19.53 -2.10
C ILE A 51 0.02 -19.14 -3.33
N ILE A 52 -0.41 -18.06 -3.98
CA ILE A 52 0.22 -17.56 -5.21
C ILE A 52 1.02 -16.29 -4.90
N ILE A 53 2.30 -16.46 -4.65
CA ILE A 53 3.25 -15.37 -4.39
C ILE A 53 4.34 -15.43 -5.43
N VAL A 54 4.26 -14.60 -6.46
CA VAL A 54 5.16 -14.67 -7.63
C VAL A 54 5.93 -13.36 -7.83
N PRO A 55 7.15 -13.44 -8.37
CA PRO A 55 7.92 -12.26 -8.69
C PRO A 55 7.28 -11.47 -9.83
N GLY A 56 7.25 -10.16 -9.68
CA GLY A 56 6.95 -9.24 -10.77
C GLY A 56 8.21 -8.99 -11.59
N ILE A 57 8.13 -9.08 -12.91
CA ILE A 57 9.25 -8.86 -13.83
C ILE A 57 8.91 -7.71 -14.78
N TYR A 58 9.36 -6.50 -14.43
CA TYR A 58 9.21 -5.35 -15.32
C TYR A 58 10.22 -5.43 -16.49
N PRO A 59 9.87 -5.15 -17.74
CA PRO A 59 8.55 -4.71 -18.27
C PRO A 59 7.64 -5.84 -18.77
N LYS A 60 7.94 -7.10 -18.48
CA LYS A 60 7.23 -8.28 -19.02
C LYS A 60 5.88 -8.55 -18.35
N ASP A 61 5.63 -7.98 -17.18
CA ASP A 61 4.38 -8.19 -16.47
C ASP A 61 3.21 -7.52 -17.19
N THR A 62 2.16 -8.31 -17.38
CA THR A 62 0.87 -7.76 -17.81
C THR A 62 0.04 -7.38 -16.58
N ALA A 63 -0.73 -6.30 -16.72
CA ALA A 63 -1.72 -5.92 -15.72
C ALA A 63 -2.74 -7.04 -15.51
N GLU A 64 -3.09 -7.75 -16.57
CA GLU A 64 -4.08 -8.83 -16.52
C GLU A 64 -3.61 -10.00 -15.64
N GLU A 65 -2.36 -10.42 -15.73
CA GLU A 65 -1.82 -11.48 -14.88
C GLU A 65 -1.86 -11.09 -13.39
N TYR A 66 -1.45 -9.86 -13.07
CA TYR A 66 -1.55 -9.31 -11.72
C TYR A 66 -2.99 -9.30 -11.21
N ASN A 67 -3.93 -8.81 -12.03
CA ASN A 67 -5.33 -8.72 -11.68
C ASN A 67 -5.96 -10.11 -11.50
N ASN A 68 -5.61 -11.05 -12.38
CA ASN A 68 -6.11 -12.42 -12.30
C ASN A 68 -5.71 -13.11 -10.99
N ILE A 69 -4.47 -12.91 -10.54
CA ILE A 69 -4.03 -13.41 -9.22
C ILE A 69 -4.90 -12.80 -8.12
N LEU A 70 -5.11 -11.49 -8.12
CA LEU A 70 -5.88 -10.82 -7.05
C LEU A 70 -7.36 -11.19 -7.11
N ARG A 71 -8.01 -11.21 -8.29
CA ARG A 71 -9.43 -11.59 -8.42
C ARG A 71 -9.73 -12.97 -7.85
N ASN A 72 -8.76 -13.88 -7.92
CA ASN A 72 -8.89 -15.25 -7.44
C ASN A 72 -8.38 -15.44 -6.01
N SER A 73 -7.91 -14.41 -5.32
CA SER A 73 -7.34 -14.50 -3.98
C SER A 73 -8.28 -13.95 -2.92
N LYS A 74 -8.40 -14.65 -1.79
CA LYS A 74 -9.12 -14.18 -0.60
C LYS A 74 -8.38 -13.02 0.05
N PHE A 75 -7.08 -13.19 0.26
CA PHE A 75 -6.19 -12.20 0.86
C PHE A 75 -5.17 -11.68 -0.14
N ALA A 76 -4.95 -10.37 -0.14
CA ALA A 76 -3.89 -9.73 -0.91
C ALA A 76 -2.81 -9.16 0.02
N LEU A 77 -1.54 -9.55 -0.16
CA LEU A 77 -0.46 -9.07 0.67
C LEU A 77 -0.03 -7.66 0.30
N LEU A 78 0.11 -6.83 1.30
CA LEU A 78 0.56 -5.43 1.20
C LEU A 78 1.83 -5.23 2.03
N PRO A 79 2.97 -5.84 1.64
CA PRO A 79 4.22 -5.60 2.32
C PRO A 79 4.68 -4.15 2.06
N ARG A 80 5.32 -3.55 3.06
CA ARG A 80 5.89 -2.22 2.91
C ARG A 80 6.76 -2.10 1.66
N ALA A 81 6.74 -0.93 1.06
CA ALA A 81 7.66 -0.53 -0.01
C ALA A 81 8.90 0.16 0.58
N ASP A 82 9.77 0.66 -0.30
CA ASP A 82 10.87 1.51 0.11
C ASP A 82 10.36 2.72 0.87
N GLY A 83 11.13 3.15 1.88
CA GLY A 83 10.76 4.28 2.71
C GLY A 83 9.51 4.04 3.58
N TYR A 84 9.18 2.77 3.87
CA TYR A 84 8.02 2.37 4.69
C TYR A 84 6.65 2.74 4.09
N ALA A 85 6.57 3.20 2.85
CA ALA A 85 5.30 3.51 2.21
C ALA A 85 4.53 2.25 1.78
N LEU A 86 3.21 2.26 1.90
CA LEU A 86 2.35 1.31 1.19
C LEU A 86 2.24 1.73 -0.28
N SER A 87 2.14 0.75 -1.16
CA SER A 87 1.96 1.00 -2.58
C SER A 87 0.47 1.21 -2.91
N TYR A 88 0.20 1.67 -4.13
CA TYR A 88 -1.13 1.73 -4.73
C TYR A 88 -1.91 0.39 -4.67
N ARG A 89 -1.23 -0.72 -4.39
CA ARG A 89 -1.85 -2.06 -4.25
C ARG A 89 -2.96 -2.12 -3.22
N MET A 90 -2.93 -1.29 -2.18
CA MET A 90 -4.01 -1.25 -1.20
C MET A 90 -5.35 -0.89 -1.87
N VAL A 91 -5.34 0.13 -2.70
CA VAL A 91 -6.54 0.57 -3.41
C VAL A 91 -6.94 -0.46 -4.48
N GLU A 92 -5.96 -1.01 -5.20
CA GLU A 92 -6.19 -2.03 -6.24
C GLU A 92 -6.78 -3.33 -5.66
N CYS A 93 -6.25 -3.83 -4.53
CA CYS A 93 -6.74 -5.07 -3.95
C CYS A 93 -8.17 -4.93 -3.41
N MET A 94 -8.53 -3.80 -2.79
CA MET A 94 -9.90 -3.54 -2.35
C MET A 94 -10.86 -3.44 -3.53
N ASN A 95 -10.45 -2.78 -4.62
CA ASN A 95 -11.23 -2.69 -5.86
C ASN A 95 -11.50 -4.08 -6.48
N LEU A 96 -10.58 -5.01 -6.33
CA LEU A 96 -10.72 -6.40 -6.79
C LEU A 96 -11.39 -7.31 -5.73
N GLY A 97 -11.88 -6.74 -4.65
CA GLY A 97 -12.60 -7.43 -3.59
C GLY A 97 -11.72 -8.34 -2.73
N CYS A 98 -10.40 -8.15 -2.70
CA CYS A 98 -9.53 -8.86 -1.77
C CYS A 98 -9.60 -8.26 -0.38
N ILE A 99 -9.39 -9.09 0.64
CA ILE A 99 -9.15 -8.63 2.01
C ILE A 99 -7.68 -8.19 2.12
N PRO A 100 -7.39 -6.92 2.47
CA PRO A 100 -6.03 -6.43 2.57
C PRO A 100 -5.27 -7.05 3.76
N VAL A 101 -4.04 -7.53 3.53
CA VAL A 101 -3.13 -7.98 4.59
C VAL A 101 -1.95 -7.03 4.66
N ILE A 102 -1.95 -6.15 5.66
CA ILE A 102 -0.97 -5.08 5.82
C ILE A 102 0.23 -5.61 6.60
N ILE A 103 1.41 -5.60 5.98
CA ILE A 103 2.66 -6.03 6.59
C ILE A 103 3.62 -4.83 6.57
N SER A 104 3.45 -3.96 7.56
CA SER A 104 4.25 -2.74 7.70
C SER A 104 4.09 -2.17 9.10
N ASP A 105 5.15 -2.18 9.91
CA ASP A 105 5.08 -1.80 11.32
C ASP A 105 5.04 -0.29 11.54
N GLY A 106 5.75 0.48 10.73
CA GLY A 106 5.92 1.93 10.91
C GLY A 106 5.04 2.80 10.03
N TYR A 107 4.09 2.24 9.27
CA TYR A 107 3.34 3.00 8.28
C TYR A 107 2.07 3.64 8.84
N VAL A 108 1.90 4.92 8.56
CA VAL A 108 0.66 5.66 8.83
C VAL A 108 -0.28 5.49 7.64
N LEU A 109 -1.36 4.76 7.85
CA LEU A 109 -2.33 4.41 6.80
C LEU A 109 -3.07 5.66 6.29
N PRO A 110 -3.44 5.71 4.98
CA PRO A 110 -4.20 6.81 4.43
C PRO A 110 -5.50 7.04 5.18
N PHE A 111 -5.83 8.29 5.46
CA PHE A 111 -7.07 8.67 6.15
C PHE A 111 -7.31 7.95 7.49
N HIS A 112 -6.24 7.53 8.19
CA HIS A 112 -6.31 6.71 9.42
C HIS A 112 -7.13 7.35 10.56
N SER A 113 -7.36 8.66 10.52
CA SER A 113 -8.24 9.34 11.47
C SER A 113 -9.74 9.15 11.18
N GLU A 114 -10.08 8.72 9.98
CA GLU A 114 -11.45 8.56 9.49
C GLU A 114 -11.79 7.10 9.20
N ILE A 115 -10.78 6.27 8.90
CA ILE A 115 -10.94 4.87 8.50
C ILE A 115 -10.42 3.94 9.59
N ASP A 116 -11.30 3.09 10.11
CA ASP A 116 -10.91 1.98 10.97
C ASP A 116 -10.48 0.78 10.13
N TYR A 117 -9.18 0.66 9.91
CA TYR A 117 -8.56 -0.42 9.14
C TYR A 117 -8.73 -1.80 9.78
N SER A 118 -8.96 -1.88 11.09
CA SER A 118 -9.16 -3.16 11.78
C SER A 118 -10.49 -3.82 11.41
N SER A 119 -11.45 -3.03 10.90
CA SER A 119 -12.77 -3.52 10.52
C SER A 119 -12.80 -4.32 9.21
N PHE A 120 -11.76 -4.21 8.36
CA PHE A 120 -11.75 -4.84 7.03
C PHE A 120 -10.40 -5.38 6.58
N SER A 121 -9.33 -5.20 7.34
CA SER A 121 -7.99 -5.67 6.98
C SER A 121 -7.33 -6.45 8.10
N ILE A 122 -6.37 -7.28 7.74
CA ILE A 122 -5.53 -8.02 8.69
C ILE A 122 -4.18 -7.31 8.78
N ARG A 123 -3.70 -7.02 9.98
CA ARG A 123 -2.36 -6.47 10.20
C ARG A 123 -1.46 -7.56 10.77
N ILE A 124 -0.33 -7.79 10.11
CA ILE A 124 0.70 -8.75 10.53
C ILE A 124 1.99 -7.95 10.74
N LYS A 125 2.64 -8.14 11.90
CA LYS A 125 3.94 -7.53 12.16
C LYS A 125 5.01 -8.14 11.24
N GLU A 126 6.01 -7.36 10.89
CA GLU A 126 7.11 -7.81 10.03
C GLU A 126 7.87 -8.99 10.64
N ASP A 127 7.97 -9.06 11.97
CA ASP A 127 8.60 -10.17 12.68
C ASP A 127 7.72 -11.43 12.71
N ASP A 128 6.39 -11.30 12.60
CA ASP A 128 5.44 -12.41 12.61
C ASP A 128 5.18 -13.03 11.24
N ILE A 129 5.90 -12.59 10.20
CA ILE A 129 5.68 -13.03 8.81
C ILE A 129 5.80 -14.55 8.64
N ASP A 130 6.62 -15.21 9.47
CA ASP A 130 6.82 -16.66 9.41
C ASP A 130 5.55 -17.43 9.79
N ASN A 131 4.61 -16.80 10.49
CA ASN A 131 3.30 -17.33 10.86
C ASN A 131 2.18 -16.92 9.89
N LEU A 132 2.51 -16.27 8.75
CA LEU A 132 1.56 -15.70 7.79
C LEU A 132 0.40 -16.63 7.46
N GLU A 133 0.71 -17.84 7.01
CA GLU A 133 -0.27 -18.82 6.58
C GLU A 133 -1.19 -19.24 7.74
N ILE A 134 -0.62 -19.51 8.90
CA ILE A 134 -1.36 -19.91 10.11
C ILE A 134 -2.31 -18.80 10.55
N ILE A 135 -1.84 -17.54 10.51
CA ILE A 135 -2.65 -16.37 10.89
C ILE A 135 -3.84 -16.23 9.94
N LEU A 136 -3.62 -16.35 8.62
CA LEU A 136 -4.66 -16.15 7.64
C LEU A 136 -5.66 -17.31 7.56
N LYS A 137 -5.23 -18.55 7.75
CA LYS A 137 -6.14 -19.72 7.83
C LYS A 137 -7.06 -19.69 9.05
N LYS A 138 -6.69 -18.99 10.11
CA LYS A 138 -7.52 -18.84 11.33
C LYS A 138 -8.54 -17.70 11.22
N GLN A 139 -8.50 -16.87 10.17
CA GLN A 139 -9.44 -15.77 10.04
C GLN A 139 -10.85 -16.27 9.79
N GLN A 140 -11.80 -15.62 10.46
CA GLN A 140 -13.23 -15.88 10.32
C GLN A 140 -13.95 -14.68 9.73
N ASN A 141 -15.22 -14.83 9.38
CA ASN A 141 -16.06 -13.76 8.88
C ASN A 141 -15.50 -13.05 7.62
N LEU A 142 -14.92 -13.84 6.70
CA LEU A 142 -14.27 -13.32 5.50
C LEU A 142 -15.22 -12.49 4.62
N GLU A 143 -16.50 -12.90 4.52
CA GLU A 143 -17.53 -12.18 3.79
C GLU A 143 -17.78 -10.79 4.39
N TYR A 144 -17.73 -10.69 5.72
CA TYR A 144 -17.85 -9.41 6.40
C TYR A 144 -16.65 -8.49 6.07
N LEU A 145 -15.42 -9.03 6.16
CA LEU A 145 -14.20 -8.28 5.88
C LEU A 145 -14.16 -7.81 4.42
N GLN A 146 -14.54 -8.70 3.47
CA GLN A 146 -14.63 -8.36 2.05
C GLN A 146 -15.62 -7.22 1.81
N ARG A 147 -16.85 -7.36 2.31
CA ARG A 147 -17.89 -6.34 2.16
C ARG A 147 -17.46 -4.99 2.75
N LYS A 148 -16.83 -5.01 3.92
CA LYS A 148 -16.30 -3.80 4.54
C LYS A 148 -15.18 -3.16 3.73
N ALA A 149 -14.26 -3.95 3.15
CA ALA A 149 -13.22 -3.45 2.26
C ALA A 149 -13.83 -2.78 1.01
N GLU A 150 -14.89 -3.36 0.43
CA GLU A 150 -15.61 -2.79 -0.72
C GLU A 150 -16.37 -1.50 -0.36
N GLU A 151 -17.00 -1.44 0.81
CA GLU A 151 -17.67 -0.24 1.32
C GLU A 151 -16.66 0.92 1.48
N ILE A 152 -15.53 0.66 2.13
CA ILE A 152 -14.44 1.65 2.33
C ILE A 152 -13.83 2.06 0.98
N PHE A 153 -13.58 1.10 0.09
CA PHE A 153 -13.13 1.44 -1.26
C PHE A 153 -14.11 2.37 -1.97
N THR A 154 -15.38 2.03 -1.95
CA THR A 154 -16.43 2.79 -2.63
C THR A 154 -16.54 4.19 -2.07
N GLU A 155 -16.46 4.34 -0.76
CA GLU A 155 -16.59 5.62 -0.09
C GLU A 155 -15.36 6.53 -0.33
N TYR A 156 -14.15 6.02 -0.11
CA TYR A 156 -12.94 6.85 -0.02
C TYR A 156 -12.04 6.81 -1.25
N PHE A 157 -12.01 5.70 -2.00
CA PHE A 157 -10.95 5.42 -2.99
C PHE A 157 -11.44 5.19 -4.41
N SER A 158 -12.74 5.08 -4.65
CA SER A 158 -13.30 4.67 -5.95
C SER A 158 -13.14 5.70 -7.07
N SER A 159 -12.73 6.93 -6.78
CA SER A 159 -12.40 7.94 -7.79
C SER A 159 -11.31 8.89 -7.30
N THR A 160 -10.62 9.51 -8.27
CA THR A 160 -9.64 10.57 -7.98
C THR A 160 -10.28 11.71 -7.20
N ASP A 161 -11.51 12.10 -7.57
CA ASP A 161 -12.23 13.20 -6.93
C ASP A 161 -12.52 12.90 -5.46
N LYS A 162 -12.90 11.66 -5.14
CA LYS A 162 -13.10 11.25 -3.74
C LYS A 162 -11.80 11.36 -2.94
N ILE A 163 -10.71 10.83 -3.47
CA ILE A 163 -9.40 10.89 -2.80
C ILE A 163 -8.98 12.36 -2.56
N ILE A 164 -9.13 13.21 -3.58
CA ILE A 164 -8.80 14.65 -3.47
C ILE A 164 -9.71 15.33 -2.44
N ASN A 165 -11.03 15.14 -2.54
CA ASN A 165 -11.98 15.80 -1.65
C ASN A 165 -11.76 15.40 -0.18
N TYR A 166 -11.52 14.12 0.12
CA TYR A 166 -11.20 13.68 1.48
C TYR A 166 -9.85 14.23 1.96
N SER A 167 -8.85 14.27 1.08
CA SER A 167 -7.55 14.86 1.40
C SER A 167 -7.67 16.34 1.77
N LEU A 168 -8.46 17.11 1.02
CA LEU A 168 -8.70 18.53 1.29
C LEU A 168 -9.48 18.73 2.58
N LYS A 169 -10.55 17.95 2.84
CA LYS A 169 -11.30 17.99 4.10
C LYS A 169 -10.41 17.72 5.31
N LEU A 170 -9.54 16.73 5.22
CA LEU A 170 -8.61 16.42 6.30
C LEU A 170 -7.54 17.49 6.49
N ALA A 171 -7.04 18.07 5.41
CA ALA A 171 -6.12 19.19 5.49
C ALA A 171 -6.78 20.39 6.17
N GLU A 172 -7.99 20.74 5.78
CA GLU A 172 -8.77 21.83 6.39
C GLU A 172 -9.02 21.60 7.89
N LYS A 173 -9.47 20.38 8.24
CA LYS A 173 -9.72 19.98 9.65
C LYS A 173 -8.46 20.09 10.51
N ASN A 174 -7.28 19.72 9.98
CA ASN A 174 -6.04 19.68 10.74
C ASN A 174 -5.28 21.02 10.76
N LEU A 175 -5.43 21.84 9.74
CA LEU A 175 -4.73 23.12 9.64
C LEU A 175 -5.47 24.24 10.39
N GLY A 176 -6.76 24.06 10.66
CA GLY A 176 -7.63 25.11 11.20
C GLY A 176 -7.74 26.32 10.23
N PRO A 177 -8.37 27.42 10.66
CA PRO A 177 -8.46 28.61 9.83
C PRO A 177 -7.05 29.14 9.56
N LEU A 178 -6.64 29.16 8.29
CA LEU A 178 -5.36 29.69 7.85
C LEU A 178 -5.21 31.14 8.34
N LYS A 179 -4.39 31.34 9.37
CA LYS A 179 -3.94 32.68 9.72
C LYS A 179 -3.07 33.20 8.57
N ARG A 180 -3.51 34.24 7.90
CA ARG A 180 -2.93 34.85 6.69
C ARG A 180 -1.44 35.23 6.78
N ASN A 181 -0.80 35.06 7.95
CA ASN A 181 0.56 35.52 8.24
C ASN A 181 1.50 34.44 8.80
N GLN A 182 1.18 33.15 8.62
CA GLN A 182 2.15 32.10 8.97
C GLN A 182 3.00 31.78 7.74
N HIS A 183 4.29 32.16 7.77
CA HIS A 183 5.30 31.60 6.89
C HIS A 183 5.33 30.08 7.15
N PHE A 184 4.85 29.32 6.19
CA PHE A 184 5.01 27.88 6.19
C PHE A 184 6.49 27.56 5.91
N ASP A 185 7.21 27.18 6.94
CA ASP A 185 8.48 26.50 6.77
C ASP A 185 8.17 25.06 6.32
N TRP A 186 8.30 24.80 5.04
CA TRP A 186 8.07 23.48 4.45
C TRP A 186 9.06 22.43 4.93
N GLY A 187 9.99 22.75 5.85
CA GLY A 187 10.90 21.79 6.48
C GLY A 187 11.67 20.92 5.48
N VAL A 188 11.88 21.40 4.27
CA VAL A 188 12.71 20.72 3.28
C VAL A 188 14.14 20.74 3.81
N ARG A 189 14.49 19.71 4.59
CA ARG A 189 15.89 19.51 4.95
C ARG A 189 16.64 19.27 3.63
N PRO A 190 17.62 20.12 3.26
CA PRO A 190 18.42 19.85 2.08
C PRO A 190 19.07 18.47 2.25
N SER A 191 18.93 17.61 1.25
CA SER A 191 19.59 16.31 1.27
C SER A 191 21.11 16.56 1.44
N LYS A 192 21.81 15.65 2.13
CA LYS A 192 23.25 15.77 2.35
C LYS A 192 24.05 15.96 1.05
N GLN A 193 23.47 15.62 -0.11
CA GLN A 193 24.05 15.86 -1.43
C GLN A 193 23.99 17.30 -1.90
N ALA A 194 22.98 18.10 -1.50
CA ALA A 194 22.91 19.52 -1.88
C ALA A 194 24.02 20.34 -1.24
N ASN A 195 24.43 20.00 -0.01
CA ASN A 195 25.53 20.69 0.67
C ASN A 195 26.91 20.42 0.04
N SER A 196 27.09 19.28 -0.67
CA SER A 196 28.38 18.97 -1.35
C SER A 196 28.59 19.77 -2.62
N LEU A 197 27.54 20.23 -3.27
CA LEU A 197 27.63 21.05 -4.50
C LEU A 197 27.88 22.53 -4.20
N GLU A 198 27.32 23.06 -3.11
CA GLU A 198 27.62 24.43 -2.68
C GLU A 198 29.06 24.59 -2.18
N PHE A 199 29.60 23.57 -1.51
CA PHE A 199 31.01 23.61 -1.06
C PHE A 199 32.00 23.59 -2.22
N LYS A 200 31.71 22.90 -3.32
CA LYS A 200 32.58 22.86 -4.50
C LYS A 200 32.55 24.21 -5.28
N ASN A 201 31.45 24.92 -5.26
CA ASN A 201 31.35 26.21 -5.95
C ASN A 201 31.99 27.39 -5.18
N LYS A 202 32.03 27.32 -3.84
CA LYS A 202 32.75 28.34 -3.02
C LYS A 202 34.26 28.27 -3.16
N ASN A 203 34.81 27.07 -3.37
CA ASN A 203 36.27 26.90 -3.53
C ASN A 203 36.78 27.26 -4.95
N LYS A 204 35.90 27.26 -5.98
CA LYS A 204 36.29 27.74 -7.32
C LYS A 204 36.35 29.25 -7.43
N ARG A 205 35.70 30.02 -6.55
CA ARG A 205 35.71 31.49 -6.55
C ARG A 205 36.85 32.10 -5.72
N LYS A 206 37.62 31.29 -4.99
CA LYS A 206 38.79 31.78 -4.23
C LYS A 206 40.15 31.60 -4.95
N ASN A 207 40.15 30.92 -6.11
CA ASN A 207 41.35 30.65 -6.92
C ASN A 207 41.26 31.20 -8.35
N ALA A 208 40.52 32.29 -8.55
CA ALA A 208 40.48 33.07 -9.79
C ALA A 208 40.81 34.53 -9.52
#